data_6d298079d52140a36552626ed5330723
#
_entry.id   6d298079d52140a36552626ed5330723
#
_cell.length_a   1.000
_cell.length_b   1.000
_cell.length_c   1.000
_cell.angle_alpha   90.00
_cell.angle_beta   90.00
_cell.angle_gamma   90.00
#
_symmetry.space_group_name_H-M   'P 1'
#
loop_
_entity.id
_entity.type
_entity.pdbx_description
1 polymer ?
#
loop_
_entity_poly.entity_id
_entity_poly.type
_entity_poly.pdbx_seq_one_letter_code
_entity_poly.pdbx_strand_id
1 'polypeptide(L)'
;MDKKIDRRVLKTKRAIYNSFVELLSEKEINHITITDISKKADINRKTFYNYYSDIYEVMEEIENLMVDTFIKRLDTIEFTNMTDFLTEIFSQFTEIINSDLDFFSHLFKTNNRSILIVKIVEAIKEYIRKRIEKEQELDLQKFNIVADFYIPGILSVYMNWFMNNHNISIEELSHILTDLILHGTEKNDQAIKPDH
;
A
#
# COMPACT_ATOMS: atom_id res chain seq x y z
N MET A 1 -2.50 -17.75 26.37
CA MET A 1 -1.12 -17.62 26.87
C MET A 1 -0.34 -16.80 25.85
N ASP A 2 -0.24 -15.50 26.07
CA ASP A 2 0.59 -14.64 25.20
C ASP A 2 2.05 -15.02 25.35
N LYS A 3 2.62 -15.56 24.28
CA LYS A 3 4.04 -15.81 24.17
C LYS A 3 4.74 -14.44 24.18
N LYS A 4 5.36 -14.07 25.30
CA LYS A 4 6.20 -12.88 25.40
C LYS A 4 7.27 -12.99 24.32
N ILE A 5 7.07 -12.27 23.21
CA ILE A 5 8.01 -12.27 22.08
C ILE A 5 9.36 -11.79 22.63
N ASP A 6 10.41 -12.58 22.43
CA ASP A 6 11.75 -12.24 22.91
C ASP A 6 12.20 -10.91 22.23
N ARG A 7 12.57 -9.91 23.04
CA ARG A 7 13.05 -8.61 22.54
C ARG A 7 14.21 -8.74 21.55
N ARG A 8 15.00 -9.80 21.65
CA ARG A 8 16.10 -10.09 20.73
C ARG A 8 15.56 -10.45 19.33
N VAL A 9 14.50 -11.26 19.26
CA VAL A 9 13.84 -11.62 18.01
C VAL A 9 13.34 -10.36 17.31
N LEU A 10 12.60 -9.51 18.03
CA LEU A 10 12.07 -8.25 17.46
C LEU A 10 13.19 -7.33 16.99
N LYS A 11 14.28 -7.20 17.77
CA LYS A 11 15.43 -6.38 17.39
C LYS A 11 16.09 -6.89 16.10
N THR A 12 16.28 -8.21 16.00
CA THR A 12 16.91 -8.82 14.81
C THR A 12 16.01 -8.70 13.59
N LYS A 13 14.73 -9.00 13.70
CA LYS A 13 13.77 -8.84 12.60
C LYS A 13 13.73 -7.40 12.11
N ARG A 14 13.69 -6.42 13.02
CA ARG A 14 13.71 -5.00 12.68
C ARG A 14 15.00 -4.58 11.97
N ALA A 15 16.17 -5.13 12.38
CA ALA A 15 17.44 -4.87 11.71
C ALA A 15 17.42 -5.42 10.28
N ILE A 16 16.91 -6.65 10.07
CA ILE A 16 16.74 -7.26 8.75
C ILE A 16 15.80 -6.41 7.88
N TYR A 17 14.64 -6.03 8.41
CA TYR A 17 13.64 -5.17 7.74
C TYR A 17 14.27 -3.85 7.27
N ASN A 18 14.88 -3.08 8.20
CA ASN A 18 15.47 -1.79 7.86
C ASN A 18 16.55 -1.92 6.79
N SER A 19 17.43 -2.95 6.93
CA SER A 19 18.48 -3.22 5.95
C SER A 19 17.93 -3.58 4.58
N PHE A 20 16.86 -4.35 4.51
CA PHE A 20 16.22 -4.72 3.26
C PHE A 20 15.56 -3.51 2.58
N VAL A 21 14.83 -2.68 3.33
CA VAL A 21 14.20 -1.44 2.83
C VAL A 21 15.27 -0.48 2.27
N GLU A 22 16.37 -0.27 3.01
CA GLU A 22 17.48 0.56 2.52
C GLU A 22 18.11 -0.01 1.25
N LEU A 23 18.29 -1.34 1.15
CA LEU A 23 18.81 -1.98 -0.05
C LEU A 23 17.83 -1.88 -1.24
N LEU A 24 16.53 -1.91 -0.99
CA LEU A 24 15.51 -1.67 -2.03
C LEU A 24 15.57 -0.25 -2.60
N SER A 25 15.98 0.74 -1.81
CA SER A 25 16.20 2.11 -2.32
C SER A 25 17.45 2.24 -3.18
N GLU A 26 18.42 1.33 -3.04
CA GLU A 26 19.70 1.36 -3.75
C GLU A 26 19.71 0.49 -5.02
N LYS A 27 18.92 -0.61 -5.04
CA LYS A 27 18.95 -1.59 -6.14
C LYS A 27 17.67 -2.42 -6.23
N GLU A 28 17.43 -3.01 -7.40
CA GLU A 28 16.29 -3.90 -7.63
C GLU A 28 16.35 -5.15 -6.71
N ILE A 29 15.19 -5.66 -6.33
CA ILE A 29 15.05 -6.82 -5.43
C ILE A 29 15.83 -8.04 -5.93
N ASN A 30 15.86 -8.29 -7.23
CA ASN A 30 16.58 -9.43 -7.83
C ASN A 30 18.10 -9.36 -7.65
N HIS A 31 18.64 -8.19 -7.32
CA HIS A 31 20.05 -7.95 -7.06
C HIS A 31 20.38 -7.88 -5.55
N ILE A 32 19.37 -8.01 -4.69
CA ILE A 32 19.55 -8.07 -3.24
C ILE A 32 19.84 -9.50 -2.84
N THR A 33 20.92 -9.70 -2.08
CA THR A 33 21.29 -11.03 -1.58
C THR A 33 21.15 -11.10 -0.06
N ILE A 34 20.98 -12.31 0.48
CA ILE A 34 21.01 -12.54 1.92
C ILE A 34 22.33 -12.05 2.55
N THR A 35 23.42 -12.11 1.78
CA THR A 35 24.72 -11.58 2.21
C THR A 35 24.70 -10.06 2.39
N ASP A 36 24.07 -9.34 1.47
CA ASP A 36 23.93 -7.88 1.57
C ASP A 36 23.11 -7.49 2.80
N ILE A 37 21.96 -8.13 2.98
CA ILE A 37 21.06 -7.88 4.12
C ILE A 37 21.79 -8.21 5.42
N SER A 38 22.42 -9.37 5.51
CA SER A 38 23.12 -9.81 6.73
C SER A 38 24.27 -8.87 7.10
N LYS A 39 25.05 -8.41 6.11
CA LYS A 39 26.13 -7.44 6.31
C LYS A 39 25.59 -6.09 6.78
N LYS A 40 24.52 -5.58 6.16
CA LYS A 40 23.93 -4.28 6.50
C LYS A 40 23.22 -4.31 7.86
N ALA A 41 22.59 -5.44 8.21
CA ALA A 41 21.94 -5.68 9.50
C ALA A 41 22.89 -6.02 10.65
N ASP A 42 24.19 -6.13 10.38
CA ASP A 42 25.22 -6.58 11.34
C ASP A 42 24.88 -7.92 12.02
N ILE A 43 24.47 -8.90 11.19
CA ILE A 43 24.18 -10.28 11.61
C ILE A 43 24.93 -11.28 10.73
N ASN A 44 25.10 -12.50 11.20
CA ASN A 44 25.58 -13.57 10.32
C ASN A 44 24.42 -14.20 9.52
N ARG A 45 24.74 -14.83 8.37
CA ARG A 45 23.75 -15.49 7.51
C ARG A 45 22.95 -16.58 8.23
N LYS A 46 23.55 -17.29 9.19
CA LYS A 46 22.84 -18.29 9.99
C LYS A 46 21.75 -17.63 10.83
N THR A 47 22.00 -16.44 11.36
CA THR A 47 20.98 -15.66 12.09
C THR A 47 19.84 -15.26 11.17
N PHE A 48 20.11 -14.85 9.93
CA PHE A 48 19.06 -14.59 8.93
C PHE A 48 18.17 -15.81 8.73
N TYR A 49 18.76 -16.97 8.44
CA TYR A 49 18.03 -18.22 8.20
C TYR A 49 17.24 -18.75 9.42
N ASN A 50 17.46 -18.24 10.62
CA ASN A 50 16.62 -18.55 11.77
C ASN A 50 15.23 -17.87 11.70
N TYR A 51 15.07 -16.86 10.82
CA TYR A 51 13.85 -16.06 10.73
C TYR A 51 13.21 -16.11 9.36
N TYR A 52 13.99 -16.27 8.29
CA TYR A 52 13.54 -16.24 6.91
C TYR A 52 14.30 -17.27 6.07
N SER A 53 13.58 -17.96 5.20
CA SER A 53 14.17 -18.93 4.25
C SER A 53 14.87 -18.22 3.09
N ASP A 54 14.32 -17.07 2.65
CA ASP A 54 14.86 -16.27 1.56
C ASP A 54 14.46 -14.78 1.70
N ILE A 55 14.84 -13.97 0.71
CA ILE A 55 14.55 -12.53 0.69
C ILE A 55 13.09 -12.23 0.39
N TYR A 56 12.40 -13.14 -0.31
CA TYR A 56 10.98 -12.94 -0.66
C TYR A 56 10.08 -13.12 0.56
N GLU A 57 10.46 -13.97 1.52
CA GLU A 57 9.76 -14.09 2.80
C GLU A 57 9.90 -12.80 3.63
N VAL A 58 11.05 -12.12 3.56
CA VAL A 58 11.22 -10.77 4.16
C VAL A 58 10.28 -9.78 3.48
N MET A 59 10.23 -9.79 2.15
CA MET A 59 9.35 -8.93 1.37
C MET A 59 7.89 -9.16 1.71
N GLU A 60 7.46 -10.42 1.80
CA GLU A 60 6.10 -10.79 2.16
C GLU A 60 5.70 -10.28 3.55
N GLU A 61 6.60 -10.38 4.54
CA GLU A 61 6.35 -9.82 5.90
C GLU A 61 6.22 -8.30 5.84
N ILE A 62 7.03 -7.61 5.02
CA ILE A 62 6.94 -6.16 4.81
C ILE A 62 5.60 -5.79 4.17
N GLU A 63 5.20 -6.46 3.11
CA GLU A 63 3.92 -6.25 2.44
C GLU A 63 2.74 -6.41 3.41
N ASN A 64 2.74 -7.49 4.19
CA ASN A 64 1.69 -7.74 5.18
C ASN A 64 1.66 -6.64 6.26
N LEU A 65 2.83 -6.20 6.75
CA LEU A 65 2.92 -5.12 7.73
C LEU A 65 2.41 -3.79 7.17
N MET A 66 2.67 -3.50 5.90
CA MET A 66 2.15 -2.30 5.22
C MET A 66 0.63 -2.34 5.12
N VAL A 67 0.06 -3.46 4.67
CA VAL A 67 -1.39 -3.65 4.60
C VAL A 67 -2.02 -3.50 5.98
N ASP A 68 -1.48 -4.17 7.00
CA ASP A 68 -1.97 -4.07 8.38
C ASP A 68 -1.90 -2.63 8.92
N THR A 69 -0.82 -1.91 8.62
CA THR A 69 -0.65 -0.53 9.07
C THR A 69 -1.67 0.39 8.40
N PHE A 70 -1.91 0.18 7.10
CA PHE A 70 -2.93 0.91 6.36
C PHE A 70 -4.33 0.64 6.91
N ILE A 71 -4.71 -0.61 7.07
CA ILE A 71 -6.04 -0.98 7.64
C ILE A 71 -6.23 -0.40 9.04
N LYS A 72 -5.21 -0.44 9.90
CA LYS A 72 -5.29 0.18 11.25
C LYS A 72 -5.52 1.70 11.19
N ARG A 73 -4.98 2.39 10.21
CA ARG A 73 -5.27 3.82 10.00
C ARG A 73 -6.71 4.02 9.55
N LEU A 74 -7.19 3.19 8.62
CA LEU A 74 -8.58 3.25 8.18
C LEU A 74 -9.57 2.97 9.32
N ASP A 75 -9.21 2.16 10.30
CA ASP A 75 -10.05 1.88 11.49
C ASP A 75 -10.31 3.13 12.36
N THR A 76 -9.49 4.18 12.21
CA THR A 76 -9.71 5.46 12.90
C THR A 76 -10.71 6.37 12.21
N ILE A 77 -11.11 6.07 10.97
CA ILE A 77 -12.04 6.87 10.17
C ILE A 77 -13.47 6.63 10.67
N GLU A 78 -14.16 7.71 11.03
CA GLU A 78 -15.59 7.65 11.34
C GLU A 78 -16.42 7.58 10.05
N PHE A 79 -17.42 6.70 10.03
CA PHE A 79 -18.37 6.62 8.94
C PHE A 79 -19.51 7.62 9.17
N THR A 80 -19.44 8.78 8.54
CA THR A 80 -20.50 9.80 8.58
C THR A 80 -21.44 9.67 7.38
N ASN A 81 -20.86 9.61 6.19
CA ASN A 81 -21.52 9.33 4.91
C ASN A 81 -20.48 8.78 3.93
N MET A 82 -20.95 8.25 2.81
CA MET A 82 -20.07 7.59 1.83
C MET A 82 -19.02 8.54 1.24
N THR A 83 -19.38 9.78 0.96
CA THR A 83 -18.50 10.79 0.37
C THR A 83 -17.33 11.10 1.28
N ASP A 84 -17.61 11.48 2.53
CA ASP A 84 -16.58 11.83 3.51
C ASP A 84 -15.70 10.61 3.83
N PHE A 85 -16.31 9.42 3.95
CA PHE A 85 -15.59 8.18 4.21
C PHE A 85 -14.59 7.84 3.09
N LEU A 86 -15.01 7.91 1.83
CA LEU A 86 -14.10 7.67 0.70
C LEU A 86 -13.02 8.74 0.60
N THR A 87 -13.35 10.01 0.79
CA THR A 87 -12.38 11.12 0.79
C THR A 87 -11.30 10.90 1.84
N GLU A 88 -11.69 10.49 3.05
CA GLU A 88 -10.73 10.22 4.13
C GLU A 88 -9.85 9.01 3.84
N ILE A 89 -10.39 7.94 3.24
CA ILE A 89 -9.59 6.78 2.79
C ILE A 89 -8.48 7.24 1.83
N PHE A 90 -8.80 8.11 0.85
CA PHE A 90 -7.82 8.65 -0.10
C PHE A 90 -6.78 9.52 0.58
N SER A 91 -7.21 10.37 1.51
CA SER A 91 -6.32 11.22 2.31
C SER A 91 -5.30 10.36 3.07
N GLN A 92 -5.77 9.34 3.79
CA GLN A 92 -4.89 8.44 4.54
C GLN A 92 -3.93 7.66 3.64
N PHE A 93 -4.38 7.21 2.47
CA PHE A 93 -3.53 6.54 1.50
C PHE A 93 -2.44 7.48 0.96
N THR A 94 -2.82 8.72 0.62
CA THR A 94 -1.90 9.76 0.14
C THR A 94 -0.85 10.10 1.21
N GLU A 95 -1.26 10.26 2.47
CA GLU A 95 -0.34 10.53 3.58
C GLU A 95 0.68 9.39 3.79
N ILE A 96 0.24 8.14 3.69
CA ILE A 96 1.14 6.99 3.81
C ILE A 96 2.18 7.02 2.69
N ILE A 97 1.76 7.24 1.46
CA ILE A 97 2.66 7.32 0.31
C ILE A 97 3.64 8.49 0.47
N ASN A 98 3.15 9.67 0.87
CA ASN A 98 4.00 10.85 1.09
C ASN A 98 5.02 10.66 2.21
N SER A 99 4.73 9.79 3.18
CA SER A 99 5.64 9.57 4.31
C SER A 99 6.98 8.97 3.90
N ASP A 100 7.05 8.24 2.77
CA ASP A 100 8.29 7.68 2.21
C ASP A 100 8.17 7.41 0.70
N LEU A 101 8.14 8.50 -0.08
CA LEU A 101 7.99 8.45 -1.55
C LEU A 101 9.06 7.59 -2.23
N ASP A 102 10.29 7.64 -1.75
CA ASP A 102 11.39 6.87 -2.34
C ASP A 102 11.17 5.37 -2.16
N PHE A 103 10.79 4.95 -0.96
CA PHE A 103 10.45 3.57 -0.67
C PHE A 103 9.31 3.06 -1.55
N PHE A 104 8.18 3.79 -1.60
CA PHE A 104 7.02 3.40 -2.42
C PHE A 104 7.36 3.38 -3.91
N SER A 105 8.16 4.35 -4.39
CA SER A 105 8.62 4.38 -5.77
C SER A 105 9.41 3.11 -6.12
N HIS A 106 10.36 2.70 -5.28
CA HIS A 106 11.12 1.46 -5.49
C HIS A 106 10.22 0.23 -5.43
N LEU A 107 9.34 0.16 -4.42
CA LEU A 107 8.41 -0.94 -4.24
C LEU A 107 7.50 -1.15 -5.46
N PHE A 108 6.90 -0.08 -5.98
CA PHE A 108 6.01 -0.15 -7.14
C PHE A 108 6.75 -0.37 -8.48
N LYS A 109 8.04 -0.10 -8.56
CA LYS A 109 8.86 -0.40 -9.73
C LYS A 109 9.36 -1.85 -9.79
N THR A 110 9.23 -2.61 -8.70
CA THR A 110 9.69 -4.01 -8.66
C THR A 110 8.82 -4.94 -9.50
N ASN A 111 9.41 -6.03 -10.00
CA ASN A 111 8.66 -7.05 -10.76
C ASN A 111 7.66 -7.83 -9.89
N ASN A 112 7.75 -7.76 -8.56
CA ASN A 112 6.87 -8.46 -7.61
C ASN A 112 5.63 -7.65 -7.20
N ARG A 113 5.45 -6.46 -7.79
CA ARG A 113 4.34 -5.52 -7.49
C ARG A 113 2.94 -6.13 -7.57
N SER A 114 2.74 -7.14 -8.41
CA SER A 114 1.43 -7.77 -8.61
C SER A 114 0.88 -8.43 -7.35
N ILE A 115 1.74 -9.05 -6.52
CA ILE A 115 1.32 -9.71 -5.28
C ILE A 115 0.88 -8.67 -4.23
N LEU A 116 1.69 -7.63 -4.02
CA LEU A 116 1.35 -6.54 -3.09
C LEU A 116 0.04 -5.85 -3.49
N ILE A 117 -0.14 -5.59 -4.78
CA ILE A 117 -1.37 -4.94 -5.29
C ILE A 117 -2.59 -5.79 -5.00
N VAL A 118 -2.52 -7.10 -5.28
CA VAL A 118 -3.62 -8.02 -4.97
C VAL A 118 -3.94 -8.00 -3.47
N LYS A 119 -2.92 -8.06 -2.60
CA LYS A 119 -3.10 -7.97 -1.14
C LYS A 119 -3.78 -6.65 -0.72
N ILE A 120 -3.35 -5.52 -1.28
CA ILE A 120 -3.94 -4.21 -0.98
C ILE A 120 -5.40 -4.15 -1.46
N VAL A 121 -5.68 -4.59 -2.69
CA VAL A 121 -7.05 -4.61 -3.26
C VAL A 121 -7.98 -5.42 -2.37
N GLU A 122 -7.62 -6.66 -2.04
CA GLU A 122 -8.44 -7.54 -1.22
C GLU A 122 -8.63 -6.98 0.21
N ALA A 123 -7.58 -6.43 0.81
CA ALA A 123 -7.66 -5.84 2.15
C ALA A 123 -8.58 -4.62 2.18
N ILE A 124 -8.47 -3.70 1.21
CA ILE A 124 -9.35 -2.52 1.10
C ILE A 124 -10.79 -2.94 0.85
N LYS A 125 -11.01 -3.86 -0.09
CA LYS A 125 -12.33 -4.39 -0.43
C LYS A 125 -13.03 -4.99 0.79
N GLU A 126 -12.33 -5.84 1.52
CA GLU A 126 -12.85 -6.48 2.73
C GLU A 126 -13.11 -5.45 3.84
N TYR A 127 -12.22 -4.48 4.01
CA TYR A 127 -12.39 -3.40 4.99
C TYR A 127 -13.64 -2.56 4.70
N ILE A 128 -13.80 -2.08 3.46
CA ILE A 128 -14.96 -1.26 3.03
C ILE A 128 -16.25 -2.07 3.17
N ARG A 129 -16.26 -3.32 2.72
CA ARG A 129 -17.39 -4.24 2.87
C ARG A 129 -17.86 -4.34 4.31
N LYS A 130 -16.96 -4.70 5.22
CA LYS A 130 -17.26 -4.84 6.66
C LYS A 130 -17.75 -3.54 7.28
N ARG A 131 -17.23 -2.40 6.81
CA ARG A 131 -17.62 -1.09 7.33
C ARG A 131 -19.02 -0.72 6.91
N ILE A 132 -19.37 -0.92 5.63
CA ILE A 132 -20.72 -0.62 5.12
C ILE A 132 -21.75 -1.57 5.75
N GLU A 133 -21.46 -2.87 5.86
CA GLU A 133 -22.37 -3.86 6.45
C GLU A 133 -22.76 -3.55 7.90
N LYS A 134 -21.95 -2.81 8.64
CA LYS A 134 -22.28 -2.37 10.01
C LYS A 134 -23.32 -1.25 10.04
N GLU A 135 -23.36 -0.43 9.00
CA GLU A 135 -24.16 0.79 8.99
C GLU A 135 -25.46 0.63 8.19
N GLN A 136 -25.46 -0.27 7.21
CA GLN A 136 -26.62 -0.49 6.33
C GLN A 136 -26.61 -1.87 5.68
N GLU A 137 -27.77 -2.28 5.15
CA GLU A 137 -27.87 -3.49 4.34
C GLU A 137 -27.09 -3.31 3.02
N LEU A 138 -26.27 -4.31 2.66
CA LEU A 138 -25.39 -4.27 1.53
C LEU A 138 -25.75 -5.35 0.49
N ASP A 139 -26.03 -4.91 -0.74
CA ASP A 139 -26.10 -5.81 -1.89
C ASP A 139 -24.66 -6.23 -2.28
N LEU A 140 -24.25 -7.41 -1.82
CA LEU A 140 -22.89 -7.94 -2.03
C LEU A 140 -22.53 -8.08 -3.50
N GLN A 141 -23.49 -8.40 -4.39
CA GLN A 141 -23.21 -8.55 -5.81
C GLN A 141 -22.87 -7.20 -6.45
N LYS A 142 -23.66 -6.17 -6.18
CA LYS A 142 -23.40 -4.82 -6.66
C LYS A 142 -22.11 -4.26 -6.07
N PHE A 143 -21.90 -4.43 -4.75
CA PHE A 143 -20.69 -3.99 -4.09
C PHE A 143 -19.45 -4.60 -4.75
N ASN A 144 -19.43 -5.92 -5.00
CA ASN A 144 -18.28 -6.58 -5.62
C ASN A 144 -17.98 -6.01 -7.00
N ILE A 145 -18.99 -5.80 -7.85
CA ILE A 145 -18.81 -5.21 -9.20
C ILE A 145 -18.19 -3.80 -9.09
N VAL A 146 -18.72 -2.96 -8.22
CA VAL A 146 -18.23 -1.59 -8.01
C VAL A 146 -16.81 -1.59 -7.45
N ALA A 147 -16.54 -2.41 -6.43
CA ALA A 147 -15.23 -2.49 -5.81
C ALA A 147 -14.16 -3.04 -6.78
N ASP A 148 -14.48 -4.06 -7.58
CA ASP A 148 -13.60 -4.62 -8.59
C ASP A 148 -13.28 -3.66 -9.73
N PHE A 149 -14.13 -2.69 -9.98
CA PHE A 149 -13.89 -1.63 -10.95
C PHE A 149 -13.04 -0.50 -10.37
N TYR A 150 -13.44 0.06 -9.22
CA TYR A 150 -12.80 1.26 -8.68
C TYR A 150 -11.45 0.98 -8.00
N ILE A 151 -11.36 -0.02 -7.13
CA ILE A 151 -10.16 -0.21 -6.29
C ILE A 151 -8.92 -0.49 -7.13
N PRO A 152 -8.90 -1.47 -8.07
CA PRO A 152 -7.75 -1.70 -8.94
C PRO A 152 -7.45 -0.52 -9.87
N GLY A 153 -8.49 0.16 -10.37
CA GLY A 153 -8.35 1.33 -11.23
C GLY A 153 -7.60 2.46 -10.54
N ILE A 154 -7.98 2.79 -9.32
CA ILE A 154 -7.33 3.80 -8.49
C ILE A 154 -5.87 3.44 -8.23
N LEU A 155 -5.61 2.21 -7.78
CA LEU A 155 -4.24 1.75 -7.53
C LEU A 155 -3.39 1.79 -8.81
N SER A 156 -3.96 1.45 -9.96
CA SER A 156 -3.29 1.55 -11.26
C SER A 156 -2.88 2.99 -11.59
N VAL A 157 -3.72 3.98 -11.27
CA VAL A 157 -3.39 5.40 -11.48
C VAL A 157 -2.25 5.85 -10.57
N TYR A 158 -2.28 5.51 -9.28
CA TYR A 158 -1.16 5.80 -8.36
C TYR A 158 0.14 5.14 -8.85
N MET A 159 0.09 3.89 -9.26
CA MET A 159 1.27 3.19 -9.79
C MET A 159 1.82 3.85 -11.05
N ASN A 160 0.95 4.25 -11.97
CA ASN A 160 1.35 4.98 -13.18
C ASN A 160 2.00 6.32 -12.83
N TRP A 161 1.47 7.02 -11.81
CA TRP A 161 2.05 8.25 -11.30
C TRP A 161 3.49 8.01 -10.78
N PHE A 162 3.75 6.91 -10.05
CA PHE A 162 5.10 6.55 -9.58
C PHE A 162 6.08 6.16 -10.69
N MET A 163 5.58 5.57 -11.77
CA MET A 163 6.45 5.09 -12.86
C MET A 163 6.81 6.16 -13.88
N ASN A 164 6.00 7.19 -14.01
CA ASN A 164 6.19 8.24 -14.99
C ASN A 164 6.66 9.55 -14.32
N ASN A 165 7.25 10.46 -15.12
CA ASN A 165 7.60 11.78 -14.61
C ASN A 165 6.31 12.50 -14.15
N HIS A 166 6.26 12.87 -12.87
CA HIS A 166 5.11 13.46 -12.23
C HIS A 166 4.91 14.90 -12.71
N ASN A 167 3.84 15.17 -13.45
CA ASN A 167 3.47 16.53 -13.85
C ASN A 167 2.55 17.21 -12.83
N ILE A 168 2.00 16.44 -11.88
CA ILE A 168 1.10 16.90 -10.81
C ILE A 168 1.56 16.36 -9.47
N SER A 169 1.18 17.01 -8.37
CA SER A 169 1.46 16.51 -7.02
C SER A 169 0.57 15.31 -6.68
N ILE A 170 0.95 14.53 -5.66
CA ILE A 170 0.14 13.39 -5.23
C ILE A 170 -1.18 13.85 -4.60
N GLU A 171 -1.20 15.03 -3.98
CA GLU A 171 -2.39 15.66 -3.44
C GLU A 171 -3.37 16.02 -4.57
N GLU A 172 -2.87 16.62 -5.65
CA GLU A 172 -3.66 16.95 -6.83
C GLU A 172 -4.23 15.68 -7.49
N LEU A 173 -3.40 14.62 -7.61
CA LEU A 173 -3.85 13.31 -8.08
C LEU A 173 -4.99 12.76 -7.22
N SER A 174 -4.84 12.83 -5.89
CA SER A 174 -5.85 12.38 -4.92
C SER A 174 -7.17 13.14 -5.10
N HIS A 175 -7.13 14.45 -5.30
CA HIS A 175 -8.32 15.26 -5.56
C HIS A 175 -9.02 14.85 -6.86
N ILE A 176 -8.28 14.67 -7.96
CA ILE A 176 -8.83 14.20 -9.24
C ILE A 176 -9.53 12.86 -9.08
N LEU A 177 -8.89 11.90 -8.37
CA LEU A 177 -9.47 10.58 -8.15
C LEU A 177 -10.73 10.64 -7.28
N THR A 178 -10.73 11.46 -6.25
CA THR A 178 -11.90 11.68 -5.39
C THR A 178 -13.07 12.23 -6.21
N ASP A 179 -12.83 13.25 -7.03
CA ASP A 179 -13.86 13.84 -7.90
C ASP A 179 -14.41 12.82 -8.91
N LEU A 180 -13.54 12.00 -9.52
CA LEU A 180 -13.96 10.94 -10.43
C LEU A 180 -14.88 9.92 -9.78
N ILE A 181 -14.59 9.53 -8.54
CA ILE A 181 -15.39 8.55 -7.82
C ILE A 181 -16.73 9.10 -7.39
N LEU A 182 -16.74 10.35 -6.90
CA LEU A 182 -17.96 10.96 -6.36
C LEU A 182 -18.91 11.48 -7.44
N HIS A 183 -18.37 11.92 -8.57
CA HIS A 183 -19.12 12.65 -9.59
C HIS A 183 -19.06 12.00 -10.98
N GLY A 184 -18.29 10.92 -11.14
CA GLY A 184 -18.08 10.27 -12.44
C GLY A 184 -17.35 11.18 -13.43
N THR A 185 -17.45 10.85 -14.72
CA THR A 185 -16.78 11.58 -15.80
C THR A 185 -17.53 12.86 -16.23
N GLU A 186 -18.81 13.04 -15.88
CA GLU A 186 -19.62 14.17 -16.33
C GLU A 186 -19.08 15.55 -15.90
N LYS A 187 -18.49 15.64 -14.70
CA LYS A 187 -17.85 16.88 -14.23
C LYS A 187 -16.44 17.10 -14.78
N ASN A 188 -15.79 16.06 -15.24
CA ASN A 188 -14.40 16.12 -15.69
C ASN A 188 -14.23 16.38 -17.20
N ASP A 189 -15.31 16.53 -17.95
CA ASP A 189 -15.26 16.93 -19.36
C ASP A 189 -14.49 18.25 -19.60
N GLN A 190 -14.41 19.11 -18.60
CA GLN A 190 -13.62 20.35 -18.66
C GLN A 190 -12.14 20.12 -18.36
N ALA A 191 -11.78 19.12 -17.55
CA ALA A 191 -10.40 18.83 -17.20
C ALA A 191 -9.64 18.06 -18.31
N ILE A 192 -10.37 17.50 -19.30
CA ILE A 192 -9.78 16.77 -20.44
C ILE A 192 -9.54 17.71 -21.65
N LYS A 193 -10.09 18.91 -21.62
CA LYS A 193 -9.87 19.88 -22.70
C LYS A 193 -8.54 20.60 -22.48
N PRO A 194 -7.65 20.65 -23.50
CA PRO A 194 -6.43 21.43 -23.40
C PRO A 194 -6.76 22.89 -23.14
N ASP A 195 -6.03 23.53 -22.23
CA ASP A 195 -6.05 24.99 -22.07
C ASP A 195 -5.72 25.65 -23.42
N HIS A 196 -6.61 26.50 -23.90
CA HIS A 196 -6.45 27.27 -25.14
C HIS A 196 -5.55 28.48 -24.93
#